data_3e928f73e061c62ed42c9a29d89a10fd
#
_entry.id   3e928f73e061c62ed42c9a29d89a10fd
#
_cell.length_a   1.000
_cell.length_b   1.000
_cell.length_c   1.000
_cell.angle_alpha   90.00
_cell.angle_beta   90.00
_cell.angle_gamma   90.00
#
_symmetry.space_group_name_H-M   'P 1'
#
loop_
_entity.id
_entity.type
_entity.pdbx_description
1 polymer ?
#
loop_
_entity_poly.entity_id
_entity_poly.type
_entity_poly.pdbx_seq_one_letter_code
_entity_poly.pdbx_strand_id
1 'polypeptide(L)'
;MRMKRSLIIMTLFALCLTFNQAHAQRYLPGMKALQITAGMADGVHWNDNTDFAYHIGAAYSIYTKNANRWVLGGEYLEKRYNYKDIKIPVQQFTAEGGYYLNFLSDRRKTFFLSLGLSALAGYETSNRDKKLLPDGSTLLDKDCFVYGGALTLELEAYLTDRVVFLLNARERALFGSDIGKFHTQVGVGIKLIIN
;
A
#
# COMPACT_ATOMS: atom_id res chain seq x y z
N MET A 1 9.57 28.24 -18.72
CA MET A 1 8.65 27.55 -17.81
C MET A 1 9.28 26.36 -17.05
N ARG A 2 10.24 25.64 -17.62
CA ARG A 2 10.96 24.50 -16.97
C ARG A 2 11.81 24.91 -15.76
N MET A 3 12.52 26.04 -15.80
CA MET A 3 13.36 26.51 -14.67
C MET A 3 12.57 26.78 -13.38
N LYS A 4 11.37 27.33 -13.45
CA LYS A 4 10.54 27.59 -12.24
C LYS A 4 10.09 26.30 -11.54
N ARG A 5 9.79 25.23 -12.30
CA ARG A 5 9.42 23.92 -11.73
C ARG A 5 10.61 23.24 -11.03
N SER A 6 11.80 23.32 -11.63
CA SER A 6 13.02 22.78 -11.02
C SER A 6 13.39 23.51 -9.73
N LEU A 7 13.17 24.82 -9.66
CA LEU A 7 13.44 25.63 -8.47
C LEU A 7 12.46 25.29 -7.33
N ILE A 8 11.19 25.04 -7.65
CA ILE A 8 10.17 24.63 -6.65
C ILE A 8 10.51 23.25 -6.08
N ILE A 9 10.93 22.31 -6.92
CA ILE A 9 11.33 20.97 -6.47
C ILE A 9 12.58 21.04 -5.59
N MET A 10 13.55 21.88 -5.96
CA MET A 10 14.78 22.07 -5.17
C MET A 10 14.51 22.78 -3.84
N THR A 11 13.62 23.78 -3.80
CA THR A 11 13.20 24.41 -2.53
C THR A 11 12.40 23.48 -1.65
N LEU A 12 11.52 22.66 -2.19
CA LEU A 12 10.81 21.61 -1.42
C LEU A 12 11.78 20.58 -0.83
N PHE A 13 12.77 20.16 -1.63
CA PHE A 13 13.80 19.22 -1.18
C PHE A 13 14.71 19.85 -0.11
N ALA A 14 15.10 21.11 -0.26
CA ALA A 14 15.88 21.85 0.72
C ALA A 14 15.08 22.07 2.03
N LEU A 15 13.78 22.33 1.95
CA LEU A 15 12.90 22.45 3.11
C LEU A 15 12.81 21.14 3.91
N CYS A 16 12.80 19.99 3.23
CA CYS A 16 12.85 18.67 3.87
C CYS A 16 14.16 18.40 4.61
N LEU A 17 15.27 19.05 4.22
CA LEU A 17 16.58 18.86 4.85
C LEU A 17 16.80 19.72 6.11
N THR A 18 15.98 20.73 6.37
CA THR A 18 16.15 21.67 7.49
C THR A 18 15.50 21.23 8.80
N PHE A 19 14.75 20.11 8.82
CA PHE A 19 14.18 19.57 10.05
C PHE A 19 15.26 18.84 10.89
N ASN A 20 16.12 19.63 11.56
CA ASN A 20 17.03 19.13 12.58
C ASN A 20 16.24 18.86 13.86
N GLN A 21 16.16 17.59 14.26
CA GLN A 21 15.41 17.25 15.46
C GLN A 21 16.16 16.32 16.40
N ALA A 22 15.87 16.50 17.67
CA ALA A 22 16.44 15.86 18.84
C ALA A 22 16.50 14.33 18.71
N HIS A 23 17.59 13.74 19.18
CA HIS A 23 17.84 12.30 19.24
C HIS A 23 16.97 11.61 20.31
N ALA A 24 15.66 11.54 20.09
CA ALA A 24 14.78 10.69 20.90
C ALA A 24 14.70 9.30 20.26
N GLN A 25 14.63 8.27 21.08
CA GLN A 25 14.39 6.91 20.60
C GLN A 25 12.98 6.85 20.00
N ARG A 26 12.87 6.82 18.66
CA ARG A 26 11.60 7.07 17.95
C ARG A 26 10.60 5.92 18.07
N TYR A 27 11.07 4.70 18.22
CA TYR A 27 10.21 3.54 18.41
C TYR A 27 10.49 2.84 19.73
N LEU A 28 9.52 2.85 20.63
CA LEU A 28 9.53 2.13 21.88
C LEU A 28 8.59 0.93 21.80
N PRO A 29 8.91 -0.20 22.47
CA PRO A 29 7.99 -1.31 22.59
C PRO A 29 6.66 -0.86 23.20
N GLY A 30 5.56 -1.28 22.60
CA GLY A 30 4.21 -0.90 23.02
C GLY A 30 3.64 0.35 22.34
N MET A 31 4.45 1.13 21.63
CA MET A 31 3.93 2.24 20.82
C MET A 31 2.99 1.73 19.74
N LYS A 32 2.00 2.54 19.44
CA LYS A 32 0.93 2.25 18.48
C LYS A 32 0.96 3.26 17.35
N ALA A 33 0.54 2.84 16.17
CA ALA A 33 0.41 3.73 15.03
C ALA A 33 -0.77 3.36 14.15
N LEU A 34 -1.37 4.36 13.53
CA LEU A 34 -2.33 4.22 12.43
C LEU A 34 -1.66 4.65 11.14
N GLN A 35 -1.86 3.90 10.07
CA GLN A 35 -1.36 4.25 8.76
C GLN A 35 -2.46 4.17 7.71
N ILE A 36 -2.36 5.06 6.72
CA ILE A 36 -3.17 5.06 5.51
C ILE A 36 -2.20 5.02 4.34
N THR A 37 -2.45 4.12 3.41
CA THR A 37 -1.64 3.92 2.22
C THR A 37 -2.50 3.98 0.97
N ALA A 38 -1.94 4.47 -0.12
CA ALA A 38 -2.55 4.44 -1.44
C ALA A 38 -1.48 4.21 -2.50
N GLY A 39 -1.84 3.53 -3.57
CA GLY A 39 -0.87 3.24 -4.62
C GLY A 39 -1.48 2.56 -5.83
N MET A 40 -0.60 2.06 -6.68
CA MET A 40 -0.94 1.35 -7.91
C MET A 40 -0.59 -0.12 -7.78
N ALA A 41 -1.38 -0.96 -8.44
CA ALA A 41 -1.15 -2.39 -8.52
C ALA A 41 -0.88 -2.82 -9.98
N ASP A 42 -0.14 -3.93 -10.15
CA ASP A 42 0.16 -4.58 -11.44
C ASP A 42 0.88 -3.69 -12.47
N GLY A 43 1.66 -2.72 -11.97
CA GLY A 43 2.52 -1.87 -12.78
C GLY A 43 1.87 -0.61 -13.31
N VAL A 44 2.73 0.38 -13.63
CA VAL A 44 2.33 1.63 -14.28
C VAL A 44 2.49 1.43 -15.78
N HIS A 45 1.44 1.02 -16.45
CA HIS A 45 1.43 1.01 -17.89
C HIS A 45 0.94 2.38 -18.39
N TRP A 46 1.81 3.11 -19.05
CA TRP A 46 1.55 4.45 -19.56
C TRP A 46 0.98 4.47 -20.98
N ASN A 47 0.52 3.33 -21.49
CA ASN A 47 -0.07 3.24 -22.82
C ASN A 47 -1.60 3.18 -22.73
N ASP A 48 -2.30 3.90 -23.62
CA ASP A 48 -3.74 4.24 -23.57
C ASP A 48 -4.76 3.08 -23.50
N ASN A 49 -4.30 1.83 -23.48
CA ASN A 49 -5.16 0.62 -23.49
C ASN A 49 -4.98 -0.27 -22.26
N THR A 50 -4.38 0.21 -21.19
CA THR A 50 -4.04 -0.66 -20.06
C THR A 50 -4.96 -0.47 -18.87
N ASP A 51 -5.23 -1.60 -18.24
CA ASP A 51 -6.03 -1.77 -17.04
C ASP A 51 -5.42 -0.99 -15.87
N PHE A 52 -6.07 0.08 -15.46
CA PHE A 52 -5.66 0.87 -14.31
C PHE A 52 -6.10 0.16 -13.04
N ALA A 53 -5.14 -0.21 -12.20
CA ALA A 53 -5.40 -0.80 -10.90
C ALA A 53 -4.85 0.10 -9.80
N TYR A 54 -5.66 0.39 -8.80
CA TYR A 54 -5.26 1.16 -7.61
C TYR A 54 -5.67 0.44 -6.33
N HIS A 55 -4.97 0.76 -5.25
CA HIS A 55 -5.32 0.28 -3.93
C HIS A 55 -5.32 1.41 -2.91
N ILE A 56 -6.14 1.27 -1.89
CA ILE A 56 -6.19 2.12 -0.70
C ILE A 56 -6.26 1.20 0.51
N GLY A 57 -5.42 1.43 1.49
CA GLY A 57 -5.37 0.61 2.70
C GLY A 57 -5.30 1.45 3.96
N ALA A 58 -5.76 0.86 5.05
CA ALA A 58 -5.58 1.38 6.40
C ALA A 58 -5.11 0.26 7.32
N ALA A 59 -4.13 0.55 8.17
CA ALA A 59 -3.62 -0.44 9.10
C ALA A 59 -3.23 0.16 10.46
N TYR A 60 -3.31 -0.68 11.46
CA TYR A 60 -2.90 -0.42 12.83
C TYR A 60 -1.63 -1.21 13.13
N SER A 61 -0.66 -0.56 13.74
CA SER A 61 0.63 -1.15 14.07
C SER A 61 0.90 -1.08 15.57
N ILE A 62 1.50 -2.15 16.10
CA ILE A 62 1.99 -2.22 17.48
C ILE A 62 3.48 -2.52 17.41
N TYR A 63 4.30 -1.59 17.90
CA TYR A 63 5.76 -1.72 17.89
C TYR A 63 6.24 -2.66 19.00
N THR A 64 7.23 -3.47 18.65
CA THR A 64 7.97 -4.35 19.54
C THR A 64 9.42 -3.88 19.69
N LYS A 65 10.31 -4.72 20.15
CA LYS A 65 11.74 -4.38 20.24
C LYS A 65 12.34 -4.14 18.86
N ASN A 66 13.37 -3.29 18.80
CA ASN A 66 14.15 -2.99 17.59
C ASN A 66 13.35 -2.37 16.44
N ALA A 67 12.30 -1.62 16.74
CA ALA A 67 11.38 -1.04 15.76
C ALA A 67 10.63 -2.08 14.89
N ASN A 68 10.65 -3.35 15.27
CA ASN A 68 9.80 -4.36 14.69
C ASN A 68 8.35 -4.10 15.10
N ARG A 69 7.38 -4.58 14.30
CA ARG A 69 5.97 -4.34 14.61
C ARG A 69 5.04 -5.41 14.07
N TRP A 70 3.95 -5.61 14.79
CA TRP A 70 2.76 -6.27 14.27
C TRP A 70 1.91 -5.27 13.52
N VAL A 71 1.33 -5.69 12.41
CA VAL A 71 0.45 -4.87 11.56
C VAL A 71 -0.84 -5.64 11.35
N LEU A 72 -1.96 -4.96 11.61
CA LEU A 72 -3.31 -5.45 11.32
C LEU A 72 -4.01 -4.39 10.48
N GLY A 73 -4.56 -4.76 9.33
CA GLY A 73 -5.13 -3.79 8.42
C GLY A 73 -6.16 -4.35 7.48
N GLY A 74 -6.67 -3.45 6.65
CA GLY A 74 -7.56 -3.76 5.54
C GLY A 74 -7.18 -2.94 4.32
N GLU A 75 -7.39 -3.53 3.15
CA GLU A 75 -7.07 -2.92 1.88
C GLU A 75 -8.22 -3.13 0.90
N TYR A 76 -8.53 -2.10 0.17
CA TYR A 76 -9.40 -2.11 -1.00
C TYR A 76 -8.54 -1.98 -2.25
N LEU A 77 -8.73 -2.87 -3.22
CA LEU A 77 -8.10 -2.83 -4.53
C LEU A 77 -9.18 -2.85 -5.60
N GLU A 78 -9.08 -1.97 -6.58
CA GLU A 78 -9.93 -1.97 -7.78
C GLU A 78 -9.04 -2.09 -9.01
N LYS A 79 -9.37 -3.07 -9.86
CA LYS A 79 -8.75 -3.25 -11.18
C LYS A 79 -9.84 -3.23 -12.23
N ARG A 80 -9.61 -2.49 -13.32
CA ARG A 80 -10.58 -2.36 -14.42
C ARG A 80 -10.08 -3.11 -15.63
N TYR A 81 -10.86 -4.05 -16.11
CA TYR A 81 -10.61 -4.79 -17.33
C TYR A 81 -11.40 -4.21 -18.50
N ASN A 82 -10.74 -4.06 -19.65
CA ASN A 82 -11.39 -3.63 -20.87
C ASN A 82 -12.02 -4.84 -21.56
N TYR A 83 -13.34 -4.85 -21.67
CA TYR A 83 -14.08 -5.84 -22.45
C TYR A 83 -14.84 -5.13 -23.57
N LYS A 84 -14.35 -5.25 -24.85
CA LYS A 84 -14.85 -4.46 -25.99
C LYS A 84 -14.76 -2.95 -25.65
N ASP A 85 -15.91 -2.27 -25.65
CA ASP A 85 -16.01 -0.82 -25.32
C ASP A 85 -16.43 -0.56 -23.85
N ILE A 86 -16.46 -1.60 -23.00
CA ILE A 86 -16.93 -1.53 -21.61
C ILE A 86 -15.79 -1.84 -20.65
N LYS A 87 -15.69 -1.06 -19.57
CA LYS A 87 -14.75 -1.31 -18.47
C LYS A 87 -15.45 -2.06 -17.34
N ILE A 88 -15.00 -3.28 -17.06
CA ILE A 88 -15.53 -4.13 -16.00
C ILE A 88 -14.64 -3.94 -14.77
N PRO A 89 -15.16 -3.34 -13.67
CA PRO A 89 -14.40 -3.20 -12.43
C PRO A 89 -14.42 -4.52 -11.65
N VAL A 90 -13.25 -4.98 -11.23
CA VAL A 90 -13.11 -6.04 -10.24
C VAL A 90 -12.56 -5.44 -8.96
N GLN A 91 -13.23 -5.72 -7.86
CA GLN A 91 -12.98 -5.13 -6.56
C GLN A 91 -12.58 -6.22 -5.57
N GLN A 92 -11.52 -5.98 -4.82
CA GLN A 92 -11.07 -6.86 -3.75
C GLN A 92 -11.07 -6.10 -2.43
N PHE A 93 -11.63 -6.73 -1.39
CA PHE A 93 -11.53 -6.30 0.00
C PHE A 93 -10.72 -7.34 0.75
N THR A 94 -9.55 -6.98 1.22
CA THR A 94 -8.67 -7.90 1.95
C THR A 94 -8.35 -7.37 3.33
N ALA A 95 -8.43 -8.25 4.34
CA ALA A 95 -7.85 -8.02 5.65
C ALA A 95 -6.45 -8.60 5.68
N GLU A 96 -5.54 -7.96 6.40
CA GLU A 96 -4.18 -8.43 6.58
C GLU A 96 -3.77 -8.50 8.05
N GLY A 97 -2.95 -9.50 8.37
CA GLY A 97 -2.24 -9.59 9.63
C GLY A 97 -0.80 -10.02 9.35
N GLY A 98 0.17 -9.23 9.82
CA GLY A 98 1.56 -9.48 9.50
C GLY A 98 2.56 -8.98 10.54
N TYR A 99 3.81 -9.38 10.34
CA TYR A 99 4.93 -8.94 11.15
C TYR A 99 5.99 -8.31 10.28
N TYR A 100 6.46 -7.13 10.68
CA TYR A 100 7.45 -6.34 9.98
C TYR A 100 8.74 -6.29 10.79
N LEU A 101 9.82 -6.72 10.16
CA LEU A 101 11.17 -6.70 10.70
C LEU A 101 11.89 -5.44 10.20
N ASN A 102 12.32 -4.59 11.11
CA ASN A 102 13.21 -3.49 10.78
C ASN A 102 14.64 -4.01 10.70
N PHE A 103 15.23 -3.96 9.52
CA PHE A 103 16.58 -4.47 9.31
C PHE A 103 17.61 -3.37 9.03
N LEU A 104 17.17 -2.16 8.66
CA LEU A 104 18.04 -1.04 8.43
C LEU A 104 17.46 0.24 9.04
N SER A 105 18.28 1.03 9.70
CA SER A 105 17.94 2.37 10.15
C SER A 105 19.15 3.26 10.11
N ASP A 106 18.96 4.54 9.79
CA ASP A 106 20.06 5.50 9.82
C ASP A 106 20.47 5.82 11.27
N ARG A 107 21.67 6.42 11.44
CA ARG A 107 22.19 6.79 12.76
C ARG A 107 21.32 7.83 13.49
N ARG A 108 20.63 8.67 12.74
CA ARG A 108 19.72 9.71 13.27
C ARG A 108 18.33 9.19 13.57
N LYS A 109 18.04 7.92 13.23
CA LYS A 109 16.71 7.31 13.39
C LYS A 109 15.61 8.10 12.68
N THR A 110 15.93 8.67 11.53
CA THR A 110 14.99 9.40 10.66
C THR A 110 14.39 8.47 9.60
N PHE A 111 15.21 7.51 9.14
CA PHE A 111 14.79 6.53 8.13
C PHE A 111 14.85 5.12 8.71
N PHE A 112 13.83 4.34 8.39
CA PHE A 112 13.76 2.92 8.75
C PHE A 112 13.33 2.12 7.53
N LEU A 113 14.02 1.03 7.26
CA LEU A 113 13.68 0.09 6.19
C LEU A 113 13.28 -1.23 6.81
N SER A 114 12.07 -1.66 6.51
CA SER A 114 11.45 -2.85 7.10
C SER A 114 11.02 -3.83 6.03
N LEU A 115 11.14 -5.13 6.34
CA LEU A 115 10.60 -6.22 5.54
C LEU A 115 9.42 -6.82 6.30
N GLY A 116 8.25 -6.85 5.68
CA GLY A 116 7.01 -7.38 6.24
C GLY A 116 6.60 -8.69 5.57
N LEU A 117 6.12 -9.62 6.37
CA LEU A 117 5.41 -10.81 5.91
C LEU A 117 4.01 -10.79 6.50
N SER A 118 2.98 -10.89 5.65
CA SER A 118 1.58 -10.82 6.04
C SER A 118 0.78 -11.98 5.48
N ALA A 119 -0.20 -12.45 6.25
CA ALA A 119 -1.28 -13.28 5.76
C ALA A 119 -2.45 -12.40 5.33
N LEU A 120 -3.10 -12.77 4.26
CA LEU A 120 -4.22 -12.06 3.65
C LEU A 120 -5.44 -12.96 3.58
N ALA A 121 -6.62 -12.40 3.86
CA ALA A 121 -7.91 -13.05 3.64
C ALA A 121 -8.93 -11.99 3.21
N GLY A 122 -9.80 -12.32 2.27
CA GLY A 122 -10.71 -11.32 1.74
C GLY A 122 -11.75 -11.87 0.78
N TYR A 123 -12.38 -10.94 0.12
CA TYR A 123 -13.46 -11.20 -0.80
C TYR A 123 -13.27 -10.40 -2.09
N GLU A 124 -13.46 -11.05 -3.21
CA GLU A 124 -13.40 -10.47 -4.55
C GLU A 124 -14.80 -10.45 -5.17
N THR A 125 -15.17 -9.34 -5.77
CA THR A 125 -16.44 -9.18 -6.49
C THR A 125 -16.21 -8.55 -7.84
N SER A 126 -16.83 -9.11 -8.86
CA SER A 126 -16.76 -8.65 -10.24
C SER A 126 -18.00 -7.83 -10.59
N ASN A 127 -17.81 -6.70 -11.33
CA ASN A 127 -18.87 -5.83 -11.83
C ASN A 127 -19.92 -5.39 -10.77
N ARG A 128 -19.50 -5.23 -9.52
CA ARG A 128 -20.41 -4.88 -8.40
C ARG A 128 -21.61 -5.82 -8.29
N ASP A 129 -21.39 -7.12 -8.40
CA ASP A 129 -22.41 -8.18 -8.35
C ASP A 129 -23.44 -8.15 -9.52
N LYS A 130 -23.20 -7.35 -10.57
CA LYS A 130 -24.06 -7.31 -11.76
C LYS A 130 -23.58 -8.30 -12.79
N LYS A 131 -24.30 -9.41 -12.93
CA LYS A 131 -23.97 -10.49 -13.88
C LYS A 131 -24.32 -10.15 -15.33
N LEU A 132 -25.29 -9.28 -15.57
CA LEU A 132 -25.74 -8.91 -16.91
C LEU A 132 -24.96 -7.67 -17.39
N LEU A 133 -24.28 -7.81 -18.53
CA LEU A 133 -23.62 -6.70 -19.21
C LEU A 133 -24.64 -5.96 -20.11
N PRO A 134 -24.37 -4.68 -20.47
CA PRO A 134 -25.26 -3.91 -21.36
C PRO A 134 -25.44 -4.50 -22.76
N ASP A 135 -24.53 -5.36 -23.20
CA ASP A 135 -24.60 -6.08 -24.48
C ASP A 135 -25.40 -7.40 -24.40
N GLY A 136 -26.03 -7.69 -23.26
CA GLY A 136 -26.79 -8.89 -23.02
C GLY A 136 -25.97 -10.14 -22.69
N SER A 137 -24.64 -10.05 -22.65
CA SER A 137 -23.77 -11.15 -22.21
C SER A 137 -23.77 -11.27 -20.69
N THR A 138 -23.59 -12.49 -20.19
CA THR A 138 -23.55 -12.79 -18.75
C THR A 138 -22.11 -13.04 -18.33
N LEU A 139 -21.65 -12.34 -17.29
CA LEU A 139 -20.39 -12.62 -16.64
C LEU A 139 -20.46 -13.98 -15.91
N LEU A 140 -19.50 -14.86 -16.25
CA LEU A 140 -19.35 -16.16 -15.59
C LEU A 140 -18.52 -16.08 -14.30
N ASP A 141 -17.86 -14.93 -14.06
CA ASP A 141 -17.09 -14.67 -12.85
C ASP A 141 -17.98 -14.71 -11.62
N LYS A 142 -17.58 -15.52 -10.68
CA LYS A 142 -18.23 -15.67 -9.39
C LYS A 142 -17.48 -14.86 -8.35
N ASP A 143 -18.23 -14.17 -7.51
CA ASP A 143 -17.68 -13.66 -6.27
C ASP A 143 -16.99 -14.78 -5.51
N CYS A 144 -15.75 -14.55 -5.11
CA CYS A 144 -14.94 -15.59 -4.50
C CYS A 144 -14.24 -15.10 -3.23
N PHE A 145 -14.01 -16.05 -2.34
CA PHE A 145 -13.16 -15.82 -1.18
C PHE A 145 -11.70 -15.96 -1.61
N VAL A 146 -10.89 -14.94 -1.31
CA VAL A 146 -9.47 -14.91 -1.61
C VAL A 146 -8.65 -15.00 -0.32
N TYR A 147 -7.56 -15.75 -0.38
CA TYR A 147 -6.62 -15.86 0.72
C TYR A 147 -5.20 -15.98 0.20
N GLY A 148 -4.24 -15.63 1.03
CA GLY A 148 -2.85 -15.70 0.59
C GLY A 148 -1.88 -15.03 1.53
N GLY A 149 -0.79 -14.53 0.97
CA GLY A 149 0.25 -13.82 1.70
C GLY A 149 0.81 -12.64 0.92
N ALA A 150 1.51 -11.77 1.63
CA ALA A 150 2.23 -10.66 1.03
C ALA A 150 3.62 -10.51 1.62
N LEU A 151 4.57 -10.17 0.76
CA LEU A 151 5.90 -9.71 1.13
C LEU A 151 5.96 -8.20 0.86
N THR A 152 6.28 -7.41 1.87
CA THR A 152 6.29 -5.95 1.79
C THR A 152 7.65 -5.40 2.17
N LEU A 153 8.22 -4.57 1.31
CA LEU A 153 9.36 -3.72 1.64
C LEU A 153 8.82 -2.32 1.93
N GLU A 154 9.05 -1.80 3.13
CA GLU A 154 8.53 -0.49 3.55
C GLU A 154 9.66 0.41 4.04
N LEU A 155 9.77 1.59 3.45
CA LEU A 155 10.63 2.69 3.87
C LEU A 155 9.80 3.70 4.64
N GLU A 156 10.20 3.99 5.86
CA GLU A 156 9.62 4.99 6.74
C GLU A 156 10.56 6.20 6.82
N ALA A 157 10.01 7.39 6.59
CA ALA A 157 10.73 8.66 6.75
C ALA A 157 9.99 9.55 7.75
N TYR A 158 10.60 9.84 8.88
CA TYR A 158 10.01 10.73 9.88
C TYR A 158 10.00 12.18 9.40
N LEU A 159 8.80 12.76 9.27
CA LEU A 159 8.61 14.18 9.01
C LEU A 159 8.56 14.96 10.32
N THR A 160 7.90 14.40 11.32
CA THR A 160 7.83 14.91 12.70
C THR A 160 7.91 13.74 13.68
N ASP A 161 7.86 14.00 14.99
CA ASP A 161 7.86 12.93 16.00
C ASP A 161 6.61 12.03 15.95
N ARG A 162 5.54 12.50 15.31
CA ARG A 162 4.26 11.77 15.21
C ARG A 162 3.88 11.40 13.79
N VAL A 163 4.42 12.09 12.79
CA VAL A 163 4.05 11.91 11.39
C VAL A 163 5.20 11.29 10.63
N VAL A 164 4.94 10.16 10.02
CA VAL A 164 5.91 9.38 9.24
C VAL A 164 5.38 9.24 7.82
N PHE A 165 6.20 9.56 6.84
CA PHE A 165 5.95 9.27 5.44
C PHE A 165 6.33 7.83 5.14
N LEU A 166 5.51 7.12 4.38
CA LEU A 166 5.72 5.74 3.96
C LEU A 166 5.91 5.65 2.45
N LEU A 167 6.86 4.84 2.05
CA LEU A 167 6.97 4.32 0.68
C LEU A 167 7.01 2.80 0.78
N ASN A 168 6.15 2.10 0.08
CA ASN A 168 6.10 0.66 0.09
C ASN A 168 6.13 0.05 -1.30
N ALA A 169 6.75 -1.12 -1.38
CA ALA A 169 6.69 -2.03 -2.50
C ALA A 169 6.26 -3.40 -1.95
N ARG A 170 5.21 -3.97 -2.51
CA ARG A 170 4.57 -5.18 -2.01
C ARG A 170 4.32 -6.17 -3.15
N GLU A 171 4.64 -7.42 -2.89
CA GLU A 171 4.24 -8.53 -3.74
C GLU A 171 3.22 -9.37 -3.00
N ARG A 172 2.04 -9.58 -3.60
CA ARG A 172 0.94 -10.37 -3.04
C ARG A 172 0.78 -11.66 -3.83
N ALA A 173 0.67 -12.77 -3.12
CA ALA A 173 0.30 -14.06 -3.68
C ALA A 173 -1.09 -14.43 -3.16
N LEU A 174 -2.09 -14.39 -4.03
CA LEU A 174 -3.48 -14.69 -3.69
C LEU A 174 -3.95 -15.96 -4.37
N PHE A 175 -4.67 -16.77 -3.63
CA PHE A 175 -5.33 -17.97 -4.10
C PHE A 175 -6.85 -17.77 -4.05
N GLY A 176 -7.55 -18.38 -5.01
CA GLY A 176 -9.00 -18.22 -5.15
C GLY A 176 -9.43 -16.99 -5.96
N SER A 177 -8.49 -16.15 -6.41
CA SER A 177 -8.77 -14.99 -7.26
C SER A 177 -8.76 -15.39 -8.74
N ASP A 178 -9.71 -14.85 -9.51
CA ASP A 178 -9.79 -15.01 -10.96
C ASP A 178 -8.91 -13.99 -11.72
N ILE A 179 -8.42 -12.95 -11.04
CA ILE A 179 -7.61 -11.86 -11.63
C ILE A 179 -6.15 -12.25 -11.86
N GLY A 180 -5.66 -13.25 -11.13
CA GLY A 180 -4.26 -13.68 -11.14
C GLY A 180 -3.74 -14.01 -9.74
N LYS A 181 -2.65 -14.76 -9.69
CA LYS A 181 -2.08 -15.22 -8.40
C LYS A 181 -1.12 -14.20 -7.77
N PHE A 182 -0.45 -13.40 -8.59
CA PHE A 182 0.58 -12.47 -8.15
C PHE A 182 0.21 -11.04 -8.53
N HIS A 183 0.34 -10.13 -7.56
CA HIS A 183 0.05 -8.71 -7.73
C HIS A 183 1.16 -7.89 -7.09
N THR A 184 1.91 -7.20 -7.94
CA THR A 184 2.93 -6.24 -7.50
C THR A 184 2.27 -4.90 -7.24
N GLN A 185 2.50 -4.34 -6.06
CA GLN A 185 1.95 -3.04 -5.65
C GLN A 185 3.09 -2.10 -5.27
N VAL A 186 2.94 -0.83 -5.65
CA VAL A 186 3.79 0.27 -5.19
C VAL A 186 2.91 1.38 -4.66
N GLY A 187 3.20 1.86 -3.48
CA GLY A 187 2.37 2.85 -2.82
C GLY A 187 3.13 3.81 -1.93
N VAL A 188 2.43 4.86 -1.57
CA VAL A 188 2.85 5.85 -0.59
C VAL A 188 1.83 5.93 0.53
N GLY A 189 2.22 6.43 1.68
CA GLY A 189 1.31 6.56 2.79
C GLY A 189 1.78 7.52 3.86
N ILE A 190 0.92 7.71 4.83
CA ILE A 190 1.19 8.47 6.04
C ILE A 190 0.87 7.59 7.25
N LYS A 191 1.78 7.58 8.20
CA LYS A 191 1.64 6.90 9.48
C LYS A 191 1.63 7.93 10.61
N LEU A 192 0.67 7.80 11.49
CA LEU A 192 0.53 8.62 12.71
C LEU A 192 0.86 7.76 13.92
N ILE A 193 1.86 8.18 14.68
CA ILE A 193 2.25 7.53 15.94
C ILE A 193 1.26 8.00 17.02
N ILE A 194 0.64 7.02 17.69
CA ILE A 194 -0.31 7.19 18.76
C ILE A 194 0.30 6.58 20.02
N ASN A 195 0.38 7.31 21.09
CA ASN A 195 0.85 6.78 22.38
C ASN A 195 -0.35 6.30 23.21
#